data_693189cb6583d89e5d9e17a327941a4e
#
_entry.id   693189cb6583d89e5d9e17a327941a4e
#
_cell.length_a   1.000
_cell.length_b   1.000
_cell.length_c   1.000
_cell.angle_alpha   90.00
_cell.angle_beta   90.00
_cell.angle_gamma   90.00
#
_symmetry.space_group_name_H-M   'P 1'
#
loop_
_entity.id
_entity.type
_entity.pdbx_description
1 polymer ?
#
loop_
_entity_poly.entity_id
_entity_poly.type
_entity_poly.pdbx_seq_one_letter_code
_entity_poly.pdbx_strand_id
1 'polypeptide(L)'
;MWLYARAIRRANARRANAQHEWLYDKLCIVWLYDFHAPLNYRVPPLGGPPYGPLISFILAAATLVMPMVPSPETVRDAIDRERMEHENARQLGLFLADWRPLPRSMGF
;
A
#
# COMPACT_ATOMS: atom_id res chain seq x y z
N MET A 1 -3.03 -33.27 -15.64
CA MET A 1 -3.63 -33.16 -14.29
C MET A 1 -2.75 -32.34 -13.34
N TRP A 2 -1.50 -32.75 -13.15
CA TRP A 2 -0.60 -32.05 -12.26
C TRP A 2 -0.32 -30.61 -12.69
N LEU A 3 -0.06 -30.37 -13.98
CA LEU A 3 0.20 -29.01 -14.51
C LEU A 3 -1.03 -28.11 -14.37
N TYR A 4 -2.22 -28.66 -14.53
CA TYR A 4 -3.46 -27.92 -14.39
C TYR A 4 -3.69 -27.46 -12.94
N ALA A 5 -3.48 -28.38 -11.99
CA ALA A 5 -3.60 -28.04 -10.56
C ALA A 5 -2.61 -26.95 -10.15
N ARG A 6 -1.38 -26.99 -10.69
CA ARG A 6 -0.38 -25.97 -10.43
C ARG A 6 -0.77 -24.60 -10.98
N ALA A 7 -1.37 -24.57 -12.17
CA ALA A 7 -1.85 -23.32 -12.77
C ALA A 7 -2.98 -22.70 -11.93
N ILE A 8 -3.90 -23.53 -11.43
CA ILE A 8 -5.00 -23.05 -10.56
C ILE A 8 -4.43 -22.47 -9.27
N ARG A 9 -3.47 -23.13 -8.63
CA ARG A 9 -2.84 -22.62 -7.41
C ARG A 9 -2.18 -21.25 -7.62
N ARG A 10 -1.48 -21.06 -8.75
CA ARG A 10 -0.88 -19.77 -9.09
C ARG A 10 -1.93 -18.69 -9.28
N ALA A 11 -3.01 -18.99 -9.97
CA ALA A 11 -4.10 -18.05 -10.18
C ALA A 11 -4.75 -17.63 -8.87
N ASN A 12 -4.98 -18.60 -7.96
CA ASN A 12 -5.56 -18.34 -6.65
C ASN A 12 -4.62 -17.50 -5.78
N ALA A 13 -3.31 -17.77 -5.83
CA ALA A 13 -2.32 -16.98 -5.11
C ALA A 13 -2.28 -15.53 -5.59
N ARG A 14 -2.38 -15.30 -6.91
CA ARG A 14 -2.44 -13.96 -7.48
C ARG A 14 -3.68 -13.20 -7.03
N ARG A 15 -4.83 -13.86 -6.99
CA ARG A 15 -6.07 -13.25 -6.49
C ARG A 15 -5.97 -12.88 -5.03
N ALA A 16 -5.42 -13.77 -4.20
CA ALA A 16 -5.24 -13.52 -2.79
C ALA A 16 -4.30 -12.32 -2.57
N ASN A 17 -3.19 -12.25 -3.31
CA ASN A 17 -2.26 -11.14 -3.22
C ASN A 17 -2.90 -9.81 -3.64
N ALA A 18 -3.70 -9.81 -4.70
CA ALA A 18 -4.40 -8.62 -5.16
C ALA A 18 -5.40 -8.12 -4.11
N GLN A 19 -6.12 -9.03 -3.43
CA GLN A 19 -7.04 -8.68 -2.36
C GLN A 19 -6.29 -8.10 -1.16
N HIS A 20 -5.13 -8.67 -0.80
CA HIS A 20 -4.30 -8.17 0.28
C HIS A 20 -3.75 -6.78 -0.03
N GLU A 21 -3.29 -6.56 -1.25
CA GLU A 21 -2.81 -5.25 -1.69
C GLU A 21 -3.92 -4.19 -1.63
N TRP A 22 -5.12 -4.54 -2.03
CA TRP A 22 -6.26 -3.65 -1.93
C TRP A 22 -6.56 -3.27 -0.48
N LEU A 23 -6.50 -4.25 0.42
CA LEU A 23 -6.74 -3.99 1.84
C LEU A 23 -5.69 -3.04 2.41
N TYR A 24 -4.41 -3.28 2.14
CA TYR A 24 -3.33 -2.42 2.60
C TYR A 24 -3.49 -1.00 2.04
N ASP A 25 -3.83 -0.87 0.78
CA ASP A 25 -4.08 0.43 0.16
C ASP A 25 -5.18 1.19 0.92
N LYS A 26 -6.31 0.55 1.17
CA LYS A 26 -7.42 1.16 1.88
C LYS A 26 -7.07 1.53 3.31
N LEU A 27 -6.36 0.67 4.03
CA LEU A 27 -5.96 0.94 5.40
C LEU A 27 -4.96 2.11 5.47
N CYS A 28 -4.04 2.20 4.54
CA CYS A 28 -3.11 3.31 4.45
C CYS A 28 -3.83 4.62 4.13
N ILE A 29 -4.83 4.59 3.26
CA ILE A 29 -5.65 5.76 2.94
C ILE A 29 -6.40 6.25 4.18
N VAL A 30 -7.03 5.35 4.93
CA VAL A 30 -7.71 5.69 6.18
C VAL A 30 -6.74 6.33 7.17
N TRP A 31 -5.55 5.74 7.34
CA TRP A 31 -4.54 6.26 8.24
C TRP A 31 -4.10 7.66 7.86
N LEU A 32 -3.83 7.86 6.58
CA LEU A 32 -3.30 9.13 6.08
C LEU A 32 -4.35 10.24 6.10
N TYR A 33 -5.55 9.96 5.65
CA TYR A 33 -6.58 10.98 5.45
C TYR A 33 -7.58 11.12 6.60
N ASP A 34 -7.99 10.01 7.22
CA ASP A 34 -8.95 10.06 8.31
C ASP A 34 -8.28 10.34 9.65
N PHE A 35 -7.12 9.73 9.90
CA PHE A 35 -6.35 9.98 11.12
C PHE A 35 -5.33 11.10 10.97
N HIS A 36 -5.12 11.60 9.76
CA HIS A 36 -4.14 12.66 9.46
C HIS A 36 -2.74 12.33 9.98
N ALA A 37 -2.35 11.08 9.86
CA ALA A 37 -1.07 10.58 10.35
C ALA A 37 -0.19 10.14 9.18
N PRO A 38 1.13 10.33 9.29
CA PRO A 38 2.04 9.93 8.22
C PRO A 38 2.17 8.42 8.10
N LEU A 39 2.46 7.96 6.88
CA LEU A 39 2.74 6.55 6.60
C LEU A 39 4.18 6.26 7.01
N ASN A 40 4.40 5.91 8.26
CA ASN A 40 5.73 5.60 8.77
C ASN A 40 5.71 4.44 9.75
N TYR A 41 6.90 3.96 10.06
CA TYR A 41 7.13 2.89 11.03
C TYR A 41 8.53 3.05 11.60
N ARG A 42 8.83 2.27 12.63
CA ARG A 42 10.15 2.27 13.27
C ARG A 42 10.81 0.90 13.09
N VAL A 43 12.13 0.92 13.02
CA VAL A 43 12.94 -0.30 12.94
C VAL A 43 13.83 -0.36 14.18
N PRO A 44 13.84 -1.50 14.90
CA PRO A 44 14.72 -1.62 16.06
C PRO A 44 16.20 -1.47 15.67
N PRO A 45 17.01 -0.77 16.47
CA PRO A 45 18.42 -0.53 16.13
C PRO A 45 19.28 -1.80 16.10
N LEU A 46 18.89 -2.86 16.84
CA LEU A 46 19.61 -4.11 16.87
C LEU A 46 19.03 -5.16 15.92
N GLY A 47 18.14 -4.76 15.03
CA GLY A 47 17.42 -5.68 14.17
C GLY A 47 16.16 -6.20 14.83
N GLY A 48 15.29 -6.78 14.03
CA GLY A 48 14.01 -7.29 14.47
C GLY A 48 12.86 -6.76 13.61
N PRO A 49 11.63 -7.17 13.90
CA PRO A 49 10.49 -6.76 13.08
C PRO A 49 10.22 -5.26 13.21
N PRO A 50 9.78 -4.61 12.13
CA PRO A 50 9.34 -3.22 12.21
C PRO A 50 8.13 -3.08 13.12
N TYR A 51 7.97 -1.92 13.73
CA TYR A 51 6.90 -1.67 14.68
C TYR A 51 6.40 -0.23 14.58
N GLY A 52 5.32 0.06 15.27
CA GLY A 52 4.75 1.39 15.34
C GLY A 52 3.23 1.35 15.24
N PRO A 53 2.57 2.50 15.44
CA PRO A 53 1.10 2.57 15.43
C PRO A 53 0.48 2.10 14.12
N LEU A 54 1.05 2.49 12.97
CA LEU A 54 0.53 2.07 11.67
C LEU A 54 0.66 0.57 11.45
N ILE A 55 1.80 -0.02 11.81
CA ILE A 55 2.00 -1.47 11.74
C ILE A 55 0.95 -2.18 12.59
N SER A 56 0.76 -1.72 13.84
CA SER A 56 -0.22 -2.29 14.75
C SER A 56 -1.65 -2.16 14.23
N PHE A 57 -1.99 -1.03 13.66
CA PHE A 57 -3.30 -0.77 13.06
C PHE A 57 -3.58 -1.75 11.92
N ILE A 58 -2.63 -1.89 11.00
CA ILE A 58 -2.79 -2.79 9.85
C ILE A 58 -2.87 -4.25 10.28
N LEU A 59 -2.03 -4.67 11.23
CA LEU A 59 -2.07 -6.04 11.74
C LEU A 59 -3.40 -6.34 12.44
N ALA A 60 -3.92 -5.41 13.23
CA ALA A 60 -5.20 -5.59 13.91
C ALA A 60 -6.34 -5.72 12.90
N ALA A 61 -6.38 -4.86 11.88
CA ALA A 61 -7.39 -4.92 10.84
C ALA A 61 -7.27 -6.19 10.02
N ALA A 62 -6.06 -6.60 9.67
CA ALA A 62 -5.81 -7.82 8.90
C ALA A 62 -6.26 -9.07 9.67
N THR A 63 -6.10 -9.08 10.98
CA THR A 63 -6.55 -10.20 11.82
C THR A 63 -8.05 -10.44 11.70
N LEU A 64 -8.83 -9.39 11.48
CA LEU A 64 -10.28 -9.50 11.36
C LEU A 64 -10.73 -10.00 9.98
N VAL A 65 -9.92 -9.81 8.94
CA VAL A 65 -10.33 -10.02 7.56
C VAL A 65 -9.59 -11.18 6.89
N MET A 66 -8.33 -11.39 7.25
CA MET A 66 -7.47 -12.39 6.62
C MET A 66 -7.46 -13.69 7.39
N PRO A 67 -7.46 -14.85 6.69
CA PRO A 67 -7.34 -16.15 7.36
C PRO A 67 -5.97 -16.35 8.00
N MET A 68 -4.93 -15.69 7.47
CA MET A 68 -3.58 -15.70 8.05
C MET A 68 -3.12 -14.28 8.27
N VAL A 69 -2.64 -14.00 9.47
CA VAL A 69 -2.12 -12.67 9.81
C VAL A 69 -0.77 -12.48 9.11
N PRO A 70 -0.58 -11.38 8.37
CA PRO A 70 0.71 -11.11 7.73
C PRO A 70 1.78 -10.81 8.77
N SER A 71 3.04 -11.02 8.40
CA SER A 71 4.17 -10.64 9.26
C SER A 71 4.35 -9.11 9.26
N PRO A 72 4.96 -8.55 10.31
CA PRO A 72 5.28 -7.12 10.31
C PRO A 72 6.13 -6.69 9.10
N GLU A 73 7.01 -7.57 8.62
CA GLU A 73 7.84 -7.29 7.44
C GLU A 73 7.00 -7.16 6.17
N THR A 74 5.99 -8.00 6.02
CA THR A 74 5.05 -7.92 4.90
C THR A 74 4.27 -6.60 4.95
N VAL A 75 3.83 -6.20 6.14
CA VAL A 75 3.14 -4.92 6.32
C VAL A 75 4.09 -3.75 6.02
N ARG A 76 5.34 -3.82 6.46
CA ARG A 76 6.35 -2.80 6.13
C ARG A 76 6.50 -2.64 4.62
N ASP A 77 6.61 -3.75 3.89
CA ASP A 77 6.76 -3.70 2.44
C ASP A 77 5.54 -3.05 1.78
N ALA A 78 4.35 -3.33 2.30
CA ALA A 78 3.13 -2.70 1.83
C ALA A 78 3.13 -1.18 2.12
N ILE A 79 3.55 -0.78 3.31
CA ILE A 79 3.66 0.63 3.67
C ILE A 79 4.66 1.35 2.78
N ASP A 80 5.81 0.75 2.53
CA ASP A 80 6.84 1.34 1.66
C ASP A 80 6.31 1.54 0.24
N ARG A 81 5.58 0.56 -0.28
CA ARG A 81 4.95 0.68 -1.59
C ARG A 81 3.93 1.81 -1.62
N GLU A 82 3.06 1.91 -0.62
CA GLU A 82 2.06 2.97 -0.54
C GLU A 82 2.71 4.35 -0.41
N ARG A 83 3.78 4.46 0.38
CA ARG A 83 4.54 5.72 0.48
C ARG A 83 5.10 6.14 -0.86
N MET A 84 5.65 5.19 -1.60
CA MET A 84 6.20 5.46 -2.92
C MET A 84 5.12 5.88 -3.91
N GLU A 85 3.97 5.22 -3.89
CA GLU A 85 2.85 5.56 -4.75
C GLU A 85 2.32 6.97 -4.45
N HIS A 86 2.18 7.31 -3.17
CA HIS A 86 1.72 8.64 -2.77
C HIS A 86 2.75 9.71 -3.11
N GLU A 87 4.02 9.44 -2.92
CA GLU A 87 5.07 10.38 -3.29
C GLU A 87 5.11 10.59 -4.81
N ASN A 88 4.98 9.53 -5.58
CA ASN A 88 4.91 9.64 -7.05
C ASN A 88 3.69 10.44 -7.49
N ALA A 89 2.54 10.21 -6.87
CA ALA A 89 1.33 10.96 -7.16
C ALA A 89 1.49 12.45 -6.81
N ARG A 90 2.14 12.74 -5.68
CA ARG A 90 2.44 14.11 -5.27
C ARG A 90 3.38 14.79 -6.26
N GLN A 91 4.45 14.11 -6.67
CA GLN A 91 5.39 14.63 -7.66
C GLN A 91 4.70 14.90 -9.00
N LEU A 92 3.84 13.99 -9.43
CA LEU A 92 3.06 14.18 -10.64
C LEU A 92 2.10 15.37 -10.50
N GLY A 93 1.45 15.51 -9.36
CA GLY A 93 0.58 16.63 -9.07
C GLY A 93 1.32 17.97 -9.13
N LEU A 94 2.52 18.05 -8.54
CA LEU A 94 3.36 19.22 -8.61
C LEU A 94 3.80 19.53 -10.05
N PHE A 95 4.18 18.50 -10.79
CA PHE A 95 4.52 18.63 -12.20
C PHE A 95 3.34 19.18 -13.00
N LEU A 96 2.14 18.63 -12.81
CA LEU A 96 0.95 19.08 -13.52
C LEU A 96 0.52 20.48 -13.10
N ALA A 97 0.79 20.88 -11.86
CA ALA A 97 0.50 22.23 -11.38
C ALA A 97 1.41 23.27 -12.04
N ASP A 98 2.68 22.93 -12.26
CA ASP A 98 3.64 23.79 -12.95
C ASP A 98 3.44 23.76 -14.46
N TRP A 99 2.94 22.64 -14.98
CA TRP A 99 2.68 22.50 -16.41
C TRP A 99 1.39 23.23 -16.75
N ARG A 100 1.52 24.28 -17.53
CA ARG A 100 0.36 25.02 -17.98
C ARG A 100 0.05 24.63 -19.41
N PRO A 101 -1.11 24.01 -19.65
CA PRO A 101 -1.57 23.83 -21.00
C PRO A 101 -1.73 25.22 -21.65
N LEU A 102 -1.69 25.28 -22.95
CA LEU A 102 -1.90 26.52 -23.68
C LEU A 102 -3.16 27.20 -23.12
N PRO A 103 -3.10 28.53 -22.89
CA PRO A 103 -4.26 29.24 -22.37
C PRO A 103 -5.47 29.06 -23.28
N ARG A 104 -6.64 28.97 -22.71
CA ARG A 104 -7.89 28.85 -23.49
C ARG A 104 -8.07 30.02 -24.45
N SER A 105 -7.54 31.16 -24.11
CA SER A 105 -7.54 32.35 -24.99
C SER A 105 -6.78 32.14 -26.28
N MET A 106 -6.04 31.06 -26.43
CA MET A 106 -5.33 30.71 -27.66
C MET A 106 -6.14 29.81 -28.59
N GLY A 107 -7.46 29.70 -28.39
CA GLY A 107 -8.33 29.07 -29.36
C GLY A 107 -8.65 27.61 -29.12
N PHE A 108 -8.57 27.17 -27.90
CA PHE A 108 -9.00 25.82 -27.55
C PHE A 108 -10.36 25.78 -26.92
#